data_f9ca526c5a23d5a0faa80170f4d3b310
#
_entry.id   f9ca526c5a23d5a0faa80170f4d3b310
#
_cell.length_a   1.000
_cell.length_b   1.000
_cell.length_c   1.000
_cell.angle_alpha   90.00
_cell.angle_beta   90.00
_cell.angle_gamma   90.00
#
_symmetry.space_group_name_H-M   'P 1'
#
loop_
_entity.id
_entity.type
_entity.pdbx_description
1 polymer ?
#
loop_
_entity_poly.entity_id
_entity_poly.type
_entity_poly.pdbx_seq_one_letter_code
_entity_poly.pdbx_strand_id
1 'polypeptide(L)'
;MTFKNPFIVRSLTAWAVALLIVAADQVVKYVVKNHFSLFESVEVTPWFHIFFTENTGMAFGMQFMATAFLAVFRVVAIAYFSIVLRRIIHSQLSWGILVCFSLIIAGAVGNLIDNACYGLIYTESLPFGEPAALTAWGEGYGSFLSGRVVDMFYFPFFTWPEQLPWIGGQTFFGAVFNLADAAISVGFVCLLFYHKTILEHHLFRLPTFRKTEAS
;
A
#
# COMPACT_ATOMS: atom_id res chain seq x y z
N MET A 1 9.25 24.10 -23.15
CA MET A 1 8.01 23.47 -23.64
C MET A 1 6.90 23.76 -22.65
N THR A 2 5.97 24.64 -23.01
CA THR A 2 4.82 24.98 -22.15
C THR A 2 3.73 23.94 -22.41
N PHE A 3 3.52 23.02 -21.50
CA PHE A 3 2.38 22.10 -21.57
C PHE A 3 1.09 22.91 -21.41
N LYS A 4 0.51 23.34 -22.54
CA LYS A 4 -0.73 24.14 -22.56
C LYS A 4 -2.00 23.34 -22.23
N ASN A 5 -1.92 21.99 -22.20
CA ASN A 5 -3.09 21.15 -21.98
C ASN A 5 -3.16 20.70 -20.51
N PRO A 6 -4.13 21.20 -19.73
CA PRO A 6 -4.26 20.89 -18.30
C PRO A 6 -4.49 19.39 -18.03
N PHE A 7 -5.12 18.67 -18.95
CA PHE A 7 -5.28 17.23 -18.86
C PHE A 7 -3.92 16.50 -18.83
N ILE A 8 -3.00 16.87 -19.73
CA ILE A 8 -1.66 16.27 -19.81
C ILE A 8 -0.89 16.53 -18.51
N VAL A 9 -0.92 17.78 -18.02
CA VAL A 9 -0.22 18.14 -16.77
C VAL A 9 -0.76 17.32 -15.59
N ARG A 10 -2.07 17.23 -15.43
CA ARG A 10 -2.70 16.45 -14.37
C ARG A 10 -2.39 14.96 -14.46
N SER A 11 -2.43 14.40 -15.66
CA SER A 11 -2.06 13.00 -15.89
C SER A 11 -0.61 12.73 -15.52
N LEU A 12 0.32 13.59 -15.99
CA LEU A 12 1.74 13.45 -15.67
C LEU A 12 2.00 13.59 -14.17
N THR A 13 1.33 14.52 -13.49
CA THR A 13 1.45 14.64 -12.02
C THR A 13 0.96 13.38 -11.30
N ALA A 14 -0.19 12.83 -11.70
CA ALA A 14 -0.72 11.62 -11.08
C ALA A 14 0.26 10.43 -11.26
N TRP A 15 0.78 10.23 -12.45
CA TRP A 15 1.79 9.21 -12.73
C TRP A 15 3.10 9.45 -12.00
N ALA A 16 3.59 10.69 -11.95
CA ALA A 16 4.82 11.03 -11.23
C ALA A 16 4.69 10.71 -9.73
N VAL A 17 3.60 11.12 -9.09
CA VAL A 17 3.33 10.80 -7.68
C VAL A 17 3.28 9.28 -7.49
N ALA A 18 2.52 8.57 -8.31
CA ALA A 18 2.38 7.12 -8.18
C ALA A 18 3.73 6.40 -8.35
N LEU A 19 4.48 6.72 -9.39
CA LEU A 19 5.78 6.09 -9.67
C LEU A 19 6.80 6.38 -8.57
N LEU A 20 6.85 7.62 -8.04
CA LEU A 20 7.77 7.97 -6.96
C LEU A 20 7.47 7.18 -5.69
N ILE A 21 6.20 7.07 -5.30
CA ILE A 21 5.82 6.33 -4.11
C ILE A 21 6.09 4.83 -4.27
N VAL A 22 5.69 4.22 -5.40
CA VAL A 22 5.96 2.81 -5.68
C VAL A 22 7.46 2.53 -5.69
N ALA A 23 8.25 3.37 -6.37
CA ALA A 23 9.70 3.20 -6.41
C ALA A 23 10.34 3.32 -5.03
N ALA A 24 9.95 4.33 -4.24
CA ALA A 24 10.46 4.50 -2.88
C ALA A 24 10.07 3.32 -1.97
N ASP A 25 8.82 2.86 -2.03
CA ASP A 25 8.34 1.69 -1.29
C ASP A 25 9.14 0.43 -1.63
N GLN A 26 9.31 0.14 -2.91
CA GLN A 26 10.03 -1.04 -3.36
C GLN A 26 11.54 -0.98 -3.04
N VAL A 27 12.15 0.21 -3.10
CA VAL A 27 13.57 0.37 -2.67
C VAL A 27 13.73 0.09 -1.19
N VAL A 28 12.87 0.65 -0.34
CA VAL A 28 12.94 0.40 1.12
C VAL A 28 12.70 -1.07 1.43
N LYS A 29 11.68 -1.69 0.83
CA LYS A 29 11.38 -3.13 0.97
C LYS A 29 12.55 -4.01 0.50
N TYR A 30 13.16 -3.68 -0.63
CA TYR A 30 14.36 -4.36 -1.13
C TYR A 30 15.51 -4.29 -0.12
N VAL A 31 15.81 -3.10 0.40
CA VAL A 31 16.89 -2.92 1.39
C VAL A 31 16.62 -3.74 2.64
N VAL A 32 15.41 -3.62 3.20
CA VAL A 32 15.07 -4.35 4.44
C VAL A 32 15.14 -5.86 4.22
N LYS A 33 14.51 -6.37 3.17
CA LYS A 33 14.43 -7.82 2.92
C LYS A 33 15.78 -8.47 2.65
N ASN A 34 16.75 -7.75 2.07
CA ASN A 34 18.08 -8.27 1.75
C ASN A 34 19.15 -8.02 2.83
N HIS A 35 18.83 -7.26 3.89
CA HIS A 35 19.81 -6.94 4.93
C HIS A 35 19.35 -7.27 6.35
N PHE A 36 18.09 -7.62 6.54
CA PHE A 36 17.53 -7.94 7.84
C PHE A 36 17.04 -9.38 7.88
N SER A 37 17.28 -10.07 8.99
CA SER A 37 16.61 -11.32 9.33
C SER A 37 15.17 -11.05 9.73
N LEU A 38 14.28 -12.01 9.52
CA LEU A 38 12.87 -11.86 9.93
C LEU A 38 12.78 -11.61 11.45
N PHE A 39 11.99 -10.61 11.84
CA PHE A 39 11.84 -10.08 13.22
C PHE A 39 13.07 -9.36 13.78
N GLU A 40 14.06 -9.08 12.97
CA GLU A 40 15.15 -8.20 13.38
C GLU A 40 14.65 -6.78 13.57
N SER A 41 15.15 -6.11 14.64
CA SER A 41 14.79 -4.75 15.00
C SER A 41 16.04 -3.91 15.20
N VAL A 42 16.11 -2.78 14.51
CA VAL A 42 17.14 -1.76 14.70
C VAL A 42 16.47 -0.49 15.24
N GLU A 43 16.87 -0.09 16.43
CA GLU A 43 16.44 1.17 17.03
C GLU A 43 17.10 2.35 16.33
N VAL A 44 16.30 3.20 15.70
CA VAL A 44 16.76 4.47 15.11
C VAL A 44 16.63 5.59 16.13
N THR A 45 15.53 5.61 16.88
CA THR A 45 15.27 6.45 18.04
C THR A 45 14.40 5.67 19.04
N PRO A 46 14.28 6.10 20.31
CA PRO A 46 13.43 5.39 21.29
C PRO A 46 11.96 5.22 20.88
N TRP A 47 11.48 6.01 19.94
CA TRP A 47 10.10 5.99 19.44
C TRP A 47 9.98 5.56 17.97
N PHE A 48 11.09 5.19 17.30
CA PHE A 48 11.09 4.72 15.91
C PHE A 48 12.12 3.62 15.71
N HIS A 49 11.66 2.47 15.22
CA HIS A 49 12.48 1.31 14.89
C HIS A 49 12.25 0.90 13.43
N ILE A 50 13.28 0.36 12.81
CA ILE A 50 13.13 -0.48 11.63
C ILE A 50 13.00 -1.91 12.14
N PHE A 51 11.79 -2.47 12.05
CA PHE A 51 11.45 -3.82 12.52
C PHE A 51 10.94 -4.65 11.35
N PHE A 52 11.77 -5.56 10.85
CA PHE A 52 11.37 -6.37 9.69
C PHE A 52 10.35 -7.43 10.06
N THR A 53 9.20 -7.36 9.41
CA THR A 53 8.18 -8.42 9.46
C THR A 53 7.55 -8.65 8.09
N GLU A 54 6.96 -9.82 7.91
CA GLU A 54 6.23 -10.18 6.70
C GLU A 54 4.75 -10.41 7.01
N ASN A 55 3.91 -9.63 6.36
CA ASN A 55 2.47 -9.72 6.51
C ASN A 55 1.89 -10.73 5.52
N THR A 56 1.42 -11.85 6.04
CA THR A 56 0.76 -12.91 5.26
C THR A 56 -0.73 -12.66 5.06
N GLY A 57 -1.26 -11.54 5.58
CA GLY A 57 -2.70 -11.27 5.57
C GLY A 57 -3.49 -12.23 6.45
N MET A 58 -2.86 -12.78 7.49
CA MET A 58 -3.45 -13.82 8.34
C MET A 58 -4.74 -13.37 9.04
N ALA A 59 -5.84 -13.94 8.58
CA ALA A 59 -7.02 -14.15 9.39
C ALA A 59 -7.26 -15.67 9.45
N PHE A 60 -7.26 -16.26 10.65
CA PHE A 60 -7.72 -17.64 10.90
C PHE A 60 -6.90 -18.79 10.28
N GLY A 61 -5.57 -18.66 10.14
CA GLY A 61 -4.71 -19.82 9.81
C GLY A 61 -4.68 -20.27 8.34
N MET A 62 -5.36 -19.58 7.42
CA MET A 62 -5.39 -19.87 5.99
C MET A 62 -4.49 -18.91 5.21
N GLN A 63 -3.17 -19.03 5.37
CA GLN A 63 -2.19 -18.08 4.82
C GLN A 63 -2.32 -17.85 3.31
N PHE A 64 -2.34 -18.91 2.49
CA PHE A 64 -2.38 -18.78 1.04
C PHE A 64 -3.67 -18.14 0.52
N MET A 65 -4.83 -18.58 1.02
CA MET A 65 -6.13 -18.03 0.60
C MET A 65 -6.28 -16.57 1.02
N ALA A 66 -5.76 -16.19 2.20
CA ALA A 66 -5.81 -14.81 2.68
C ALA A 66 -4.93 -13.89 1.82
N THR A 67 -3.71 -14.28 1.46
CA THR A 67 -2.81 -13.49 0.61
C THR A 67 -3.40 -13.30 -0.80
N ALA A 68 -3.88 -14.38 -1.42
CA ALA A 68 -4.51 -14.31 -2.73
C ALA A 68 -5.79 -13.46 -2.72
N PHE A 69 -6.62 -13.58 -1.68
CA PHE A 69 -7.81 -12.75 -1.51
C PHE A 69 -7.45 -11.26 -1.42
N LEU A 70 -6.44 -10.90 -0.60
CA LEU A 70 -5.97 -9.53 -0.48
C LEU A 70 -5.39 -9.00 -1.80
N ALA A 71 -4.67 -9.84 -2.56
CA ALA A 71 -4.16 -9.46 -3.86
C ALA A 71 -5.30 -9.16 -4.86
N VAL A 72 -6.32 -10.01 -4.92
CA VAL A 72 -7.52 -9.79 -5.76
C VAL A 72 -8.26 -8.52 -5.31
N PHE A 73 -8.45 -8.33 -4.00
CA PHE A 73 -9.06 -7.12 -3.46
C PHE A 73 -8.28 -5.85 -3.86
N ARG A 74 -6.94 -5.87 -3.79
CA ARG A 74 -6.09 -4.77 -4.24
C ARG A 74 -6.26 -4.50 -5.73
N VAL A 75 -6.30 -5.52 -6.58
CA VAL A 75 -6.55 -5.37 -8.03
C VAL A 75 -7.88 -4.67 -8.28
N VAL A 76 -8.94 -5.11 -7.64
CA VAL A 76 -10.28 -4.51 -7.77
C VAL A 76 -10.27 -3.05 -7.28
N ALA A 77 -9.64 -2.78 -6.14
CA ALA A 77 -9.51 -1.44 -5.59
C ALA A 77 -8.71 -0.51 -6.52
N ILE A 78 -7.57 -0.98 -7.06
CA ILE A 78 -6.76 -0.22 -8.03
C ILE A 78 -7.59 0.11 -9.27
N ALA A 79 -8.30 -0.87 -9.84
CA ALA A 79 -9.15 -0.64 -11.01
C ALA A 79 -10.24 0.41 -10.71
N TYR A 80 -10.93 0.27 -9.60
CA TYR A 80 -11.98 1.20 -9.17
C TYR A 80 -11.45 2.62 -8.96
N PHE A 81 -10.39 2.78 -8.16
CA PHE A 81 -9.81 4.10 -7.89
C PHE A 81 -9.15 4.72 -9.13
N SER A 82 -8.65 3.92 -10.07
CA SER A 82 -8.15 4.41 -11.36
C SER A 82 -9.28 5.01 -12.22
N ILE A 83 -10.48 4.42 -12.20
CA ILE A 83 -11.65 5.01 -12.86
C ILE A 83 -12.01 6.36 -12.22
N VAL A 84 -11.99 6.42 -10.88
CA VAL A 84 -12.26 7.68 -10.15
C VAL A 84 -11.18 8.72 -10.46
N LEU A 85 -9.90 8.35 -10.42
CA LEU A 85 -8.78 9.25 -10.73
C LEU A 85 -8.88 9.81 -12.15
N ARG A 86 -9.25 8.99 -13.14
CA ARG A 86 -9.50 9.46 -14.50
C ARG A 86 -10.57 10.56 -14.54
N ARG A 87 -11.65 10.42 -13.79
CA ARG A 87 -12.69 11.47 -13.68
C ARG A 87 -12.15 12.75 -13.05
N ILE A 88 -11.33 12.63 -12.00
CA ILE A 88 -10.70 13.76 -11.32
C ILE A 88 -9.77 14.51 -12.28
N ILE A 89 -9.00 13.81 -13.10
CA ILE A 89 -8.13 14.41 -14.13
C ILE A 89 -8.97 15.24 -15.11
N HIS A 90 -10.12 14.73 -15.56
CA HIS A 90 -10.98 15.42 -16.51
C HIS A 90 -11.81 16.57 -15.91
N SER A 91 -12.17 16.45 -14.63
CA SER A 91 -13.10 17.40 -13.98
C SER A 91 -12.44 18.70 -13.49
N GLN A 92 -11.14 18.83 -13.58
CA GLN A 92 -10.40 20.00 -13.10
C GLN A 92 -10.57 20.27 -11.59
N LEU A 93 -10.93 19.24 -10.81
CA LEU A 93 -11.02 19.32 -9.35
C LEU A 93 -9.67 19.66 -8.70
N SER A 94 -9.69 19.96 -7.39
CA SER A 94 -8.50 20.30 -6.62
C SER A 94 -7.32 19.35 -6.86
N TRP A 95 -6.12 19.90 -6.94
CA TRP A 95 -4.87 19.13 -7.02
C TRP A 95 -4.69 18.21 -5.81
N GLY A 96 -5.15 18.63 -4.62
CA GLY A 96 -5.10 17.80 -3.41
C GLY A 96 -5.87 16.51 -3.58
N ILE A 97 -7.08 16.53 -4.15
CA ILE A 97 -7.87 15.32 -4.44
C ILE A 97 -7.11 14.39 -5.40
N LEU A 98 -6.53 14.95 -6.46
CA LEU A 98 -5.74 14.18 -7.42
C LEU A 98 -4.56 13.48 -6.74
N VAL A 99 -3.80 14.19 -5.92
CA VAL A 99 -2.65 13.62 -5.16
C VAL A 99 -3.12 12.54 -4.21
N CYS A 100 -4.20 12.76 -3.45
CA CYS A 100 -4.74 11.76 -2.52
C CYS A 100 -5.07 10.44 -3.23
N PHE A 101 -5.78 10.48 -4.36
CA PHE A 101 -6.09 9.28 -5.14
C PHE A 101 -4.85 8.62 -5.75
N SER A 102 -3.86 9.43 -6.17
CA SER A 102 -2.58 8.91 -6.67
C SER A 102 -1.81 8.17 -5.57
N LEU A 103 -1.79 8.68 -4.32
CA LEU A 103 -1.19 8.02 -3.16
C LEU A 103 -1.86 6.68 -2.84
N ILE A 104 -3.19 6.65 -2.81
CA ILE A 104 -3.96 5.42 -2.53
C ILE A 104 -3.67 4.35 -3.57
N ILE A 105 -3.69 4.71 -4.86
CA ILE A 105 -3.39 3.78 -5.95
C ILE A 105 -1.94 3.31 -5.86
N ALA A 106 -0.99 4.22 -5.64
CA ALA A 106 0.43 3.90 -5.52
C ALA A 106 0.69 2.89 -4.40
N GLY A 107 0.15 3.12 -3.20
CA GLY A 107 0.30 2.19 -2.08
C GLY A 107 -0.34 0.83 -2.36
N ALA A 108 -1.54 0.80 -2.95
CA ALA A 108 -2.16 -0.45 -3.34
C ALA A 108 -1.33 -1.23 -4.38
N VAL A 109 -0.71 -0.53 -5.34
CA VAL A 109 0.20 -1.13 -6.33
C VAL A 109 1.49 -1.63 -5.66
N GLY A 110 2.11 -0.87 -4.75
CA GLY A 110 3.31 -1.29 -4.03
C GLY A 110 3.10 -2.63 -3.32
N ASN A 111 2.05 -2.74 -2.51
CA ASN A 111 1.72 -3.99 -1.83
C ASN A 111 1.24 -5.11 -2.77
N LEU A 112 0.67 -4.79 -3.92
CA LEU A 112 0.32 -5.78 -4.94
C LEU A 112 1.58 -6.38 -5.60
N ILE A 113 2.64 -5.58 -5.81
CA ILE A 113 3.93 -6.06 -6.34
C ILE A 113 4.52 -7.12 -5.40
N ASP A 114 4.50 -6.88 -4.09
CA ASP A 114 4.98 -7.87 -3.12
C ASP A 114 4.19 -9.17 -3.24
N ASN A 115 2.86 -9.11 -3.24
CA ASN A 115 2.02 -10.31 -3.38
C ASN A 115 2.24 -11.04 -4.70
N ALA A 116 2.39 -10.32 -5.80
CA ALA A 116 2.53 -10.92 -7.13
C ALA A 116 3.91 -11.54 -7.36
N CYS A 117 4.97 -10.88 -6.87
CA CYS A 117 6.34 -11.19 -7.29
C CYS A 117 7.23 -11.77 -6.21
N TYR A 118 7.10 -11.35 -4.94
CA TYR A 118 8.11 -11.68 -3.92
C TYR A 118 8.19 -13.18 -3.63
N GLY A 119 7.07 -13.90 -3.68
CA GLY A 119 7.08 -15.37 -3.58
C GLY A 119 7.86 -16.07 -4.70
N LEU A 120 7.96 -15.43 -5.88
CA LEU A 120 8.65 -16.00 -7.03
C LEU A 120 10.15 -15.72 -7.08
N ILE A 121 10.61 -14.61 -6.42
CA ILE A 121 11.96 -14.08 -6.64
C ILE A 121 12.84 -14.02 -5.39
N TYR A 122 12.30 -14.36 -4.22
CA TYR A 122 13.07 -14.35 -2.97
C TYR A 122 13.12 -15.73 -2.32
N THR A 123 14.22 -16.03 -1.63
CA THR A 123 14.28 -17.13 -0.65
C THR A 123 13.36 -16.80 0.55
N GLU A 124 13.04 -17.81 1.37
CA GLU A 124 12.26 -17.58 2.58
C GLU A 124 13.03 -16.73 3.60
N SER A 125 12.35 -15.77 4.21
CA SER A 125 12.91 -14.98 5.32
C SER A 125 12.83 -15.80 6.61
N LEU A 126 13.96 -16.04 7.25
CA LEU A 126 14.05 -16.84 8.48
C LEU A 126 14.33 -15.96 9.70
N PRO A 127 13.71 -16.24 10.85
CA PRO A 127 14.08 -15.60 12.12
C PRO A 127 15.52 -15.97 12.49
N PHE A 128 16.32 -14.99 12.90
CA PHE A 128 17.72 -15.20 13.36
C PHE A 128 18.65 -15.91 12.37
N GLY A 129 18.27 -15.96 11.07
CA GLY A 129 19.05 -16.54 9.99
C GLY A 129 19.72 -15.51 9.11
N GLU A 130 20.25 -15.96 7.97
CA GLU A 130 20.69 -15.06 6.92
C GLU A 130 19.49 -14.30 6.31
N PRO A 131 19.68 -13.04 5.92
CA PRO A 131 18.65 -12.30 5.17
C PRO A 131 18.22 -13.05 3.92
N ALA A 132 16.99 -12.80 3.48
CA ALA A 132 16.50 -13.38 2.25
C ALA A 132 17.31 -12.88 1.04
N ALA A 133 17.55 -13.76 0.08
CA ALA A 133 18.30 -13.45 -1.14
C ALA A 133 17.38 -13.51 -2.37
N LEU A 134 17.73 -12.75 -3.40
CA LEU A 134 17.08 -12.85 -4.70
C LEU A 134 17.45 -14.19 -5.38
N THR A 135 16.47 -14.82 -5.99
CA THR A 135 16.61 -16.05 -6.77
C THR A 135 16.26 -15.80 -8.25
N ALA A 136 16.46 -16.79 -9.09
CA ALA A 136 15.90 -16.75 -10.44
C ALA A 136 14.35 -16.75 -10.39
N TRP A 137 13.73 -16.24 -11.43
CA TRP A 137 12.27 -16.18 -11.52
C TRP A 137 11.64 -17.57 -11.41
N GLY A 138 10.76 -17.76 -10.45
CA GLY A 138 10.09 -19.03 -10.19
C GLY A 138 10.81 -19.96 -9.20
N GLU A 139 12.00 -19.59 -8.69
CA GLU A 139 12.76 -20.35 -7.69
C GLU A 139 12.62 -19.79 -6.26
N GLY A 140 11.68 -18.88 -6.06
CA GLY A 140 11.43 -18.26 -4.76
C GLY A 140 10.67 -19.18 -3.78
N TYR A 141 10.35 -18.64 -2.61
CA TYR A 141 9.69 -19.38 -1.52
C TYR A 141 8.22 -19.72 -1.79
N GLY A 142 7.63 -19.22 -2.86
CA GLY A 142 6.21 -19.37 -3.13
C GLY A 142 5.84 -19.33 -4.60
N SER A 143 4.59 -19.01 -4.88
CA SER A 143 4.03 -18.93 -6.23
C SER A 143 3.50 -17.52 -6.55
N PHE A 144 3.02 -17.32 -7.76
CA PHE A 144 2.34 -16.07 -8.13
C PHE A 144 1.17 -15.76 -7.19
N LEU A 145 1.07 -14.54 -6.72
CA LEU A 145 0.08 -14.03 -5.73
C LEU A 145 0.21 -14.64 -4.32
N SER A 146 1.28 -15.34 -3.98
CA SER A 146 1.54 -15.84 -2.63
C SER A 146 2.61 -15.05 -1.88
N GLY A 147 3.18 -14.02 -2.49
CA GLY A 147 4.18 -13.17 -1.88
C GLY A 147 3.65 -12.49 -0.61
N ARG A 148 4.48 -12.46 0.43
CA ARG A 148 4.17 -11.77 1.69
C ARG A 148 4.54 -10.30 1.56
N VAL A 149 3.72 -9.41 2.13
CA VAL A 149 4.01 -7.97 2.13
C VAL A 149 5.10 -7.69 3.17
N VAL A 150 6.11 -6.93 2.77
CA VAL A 150 7.23 -6.53 3.64
C VAL A 150 6.86 -5.28 4.41
N ASP A 151 6.86 -5.37 5.75
CA ASP A 151 6.59 -4.28 6.68
C ASP A 151 7.85 -3.99 7.52
N MET A 152 8.07 -2.70 7.89
CA MET A 152 9.30 -2.32 8.59
C MET A 152 9.19 -1.12 9.52
N PHE A 153 8.24 -0.22 9.36
CA PHE A 153 8.14 0.98 10.18
C PHE A 153 7.36 0.67 11.46
N TYR A 154 8.03 0.79 12.59
CA TYR A 154 7.48 0.53 13.91
C TYR A 154 7.67 1.74 14.82
N PHE A 155 6.58 2.21 15.42
CA PHE A 155 6.56 3.41 16.26
C PHE A 155 6.01 3.12 17.66
N PRO A 156 6.78 2.45 18.54
CA PRO A 156 6.37 2.13 19.91
C PRO A 156 6.42 3.38 20.80
N PHE A 157 5.46 4.31 20.68
CA PHE A 157 5.50 5.56 21.41
C PHE A 157 5.48 5.39 22.92
N PHE A 158 4.60 4.52 23.45
CA PHE A 158 4.51 4.16 24.88
C PHE A 158 3.68 2.89 25.06
N THR A 159 3.82 2.27 26.23
CA THR A 159 3.00 1.13 26.63
C THR A 159 1.92 1.58 27.62
N TRP A 160 0.69 1.18 27.39
CA TRP A 160 -0.41 1.48 28.30
C TRP A 160 -0.19 0.84 29.68
N PRO A 161 -0.51 1.53 30.78
CA PRO A 161 -0.44 0.94 32.11
C PRO A 161 -1.24 -0.36 32.20
N GLU A 162 -0.68 -1.38 32.86
CA GLU A 162 -1.28 -2.72 32.96
C GLU A 162 -2.68 -2.72 33.60
N GLN A 163 -2.98 -1.73 34.44
CA GLN A 163 -4.26 -1.58 35.16
C GLN A 163 -5.43 -1.19 34.24
N LEU A 164 -5.18 -0.77 33.00
CA LEU A 164 -6.25 -0.39 32.09
C LEU A 164 -6.93 -1.62 31.49
N PRO A 165 -8.26 -1.75 31.61
CA PRO A 165 -8.97 -2.85 30.98
C PRO A 165 -8.84 -2.80 29.45
N TRP A 166 -8.70 -3.98 28.82
CA TRP A 166 -8.65 -4.20 27.35
C TRP A 166 -7.36 -3.74 26.64
N ILE A 167 -6.67 -2.70 27.11
CA ILE A 167 -5.49 -2.11 26.48
C ILE A 167 -4.22 -2.16 27.35
N GLY A 168 -4.35 -2.56 28.64
CA GLY A 168 -3.22 -2.62 29.57
C GLY A 168 -2.10 -3.51 29.04
N GLY A 169 -0.86 -3.05 29.17
CA GLY A 169 0.32 -3.75 28.66
C GLY A 169 0.51 -3.70 27.13
N GLN A 170 -0.45 -3.17 26.36
CA GLN A 170 -0.30 -3.03 24.91
C GLN A 170 0.51 -1.78 24.56
N THR A 171 1.32 -1.87 23.53
CA THR A 171 2.05 -0.71 22.99
C THR A 171 1.11 0.17 22.16
N PHE A 172 1.06 1.45 22.50
CA PHE A 172 0.36 2.44 21.68
C PHE A 172 1.06 2.56 20.32
N PHE A 173 0.30 2.42 19.25
CA PHE A 173 0.77 2.36 17.87
C PHE A 173 1.74 1.19 17.62
N GLY A 174 1.37 0.01 18.14
CA GLY A 174 2.16 -1.22 18.03
C GLY A 174 2.14 -1.90 16.65
N ALA A 175 1.42 -1.35 15.66
CA ALA A 175 1.39 -1.90 14.32
C ALA A 175 2.69 -1.59 13.55
N VAL A 176 3.20 -2.58 12.85
CA VAL A 176 4.29 -2.41 11.87
C VAL A 176 3.68 -2.23 10.49
N PHE A 177 4.18 -1.28 9.72
CA PHE A 177 3.66 -0.96 8.39
C PHE A 177 4.78 -0.53 7.43
N ASN A 178 4.46 -0.38 6.15
CA ASN A 178 5.39 0.03 5.10
C ASN A 178 5.02 1.39 4.49
N LEU A 179 5.82 1.86 3.53
CA LEU A 179 5.58 3.15 2.87
C LEU A 179 4.28 3.13 2.04
N ALA A 180 3.95 2.00 1.43
CA ALA A 180 2.69 1.84 0.68
C ALA A 180 1.47 2.01 1.59
N ASP A 181 1.48 1.42 2.81
CA ASP A 181 0.40 1.56 3.80
C ASP A 181 0.29 3.01 4.30
N ALA A 182 1.44 3.66 4.53
CA ALA A 182 1.48 5.07 4.88
C ALA A 182 0.85 5.94 3.77
N ALA A 183 1.18 5.68 2.51
CA ALA A 183 0.60 6.41 1.37
C ALA A 183 -0.92 6.21 1.27
N ILE A 184 -1.42 4.98 1.44
CA ILE A 184 -2.85 4.69 1.49
C ILE A 184 -3.52 5.46 2.63
N SER A 185 -2.96 5.38 3.84
CA SER A 185 -3.51 5.99 5.04
C SER A 185 -3.56 7.52 4.92
N VAL A 186 -2.45 8.15 4.50
CA VAL A 186 -2.38 9.60 4.27
C VAL A 186 -3.38 10.01 3.19
N GLY A 187 -3.44 9.27 2.08
CA GLY A 187 -4.41 9.52 1.01
C GLY A 187 -5.85 9.52 1.52
N PHE A 188 -6.26 8.50 2.27
CA PHE A 188 -7.61 8.42 2.83
C PHE A 188 -7.90 9.51 3.87
N VAL A 189 -6.98 9.76 4.81
CA VAL A 189 -7.16 10.81 5.82
C VAL A 189 -7.30 12.18 5.15
N CYS A 190 -6.46 12.48 4.16
CA CYS A 190 -6.56 13.73 3.42
C CYS A 190 -7.88 13.87 2.64
N LEU A 191 -8.45 12.77 2.12
CA LEU A 191 -9.76 12.81 1.45
C LEU A 191 -10.91 13.25 2.37
N LEU A 192 -10.79 13.04 3.69
CA LEU A 192 -11.80 13.52 4.65
C LEU A 192 -11.96 15.04 4.60
N PHE A 193 -10.90 15.78 4.31
CA PHE A 193 -10.96 17.24 4.15
C PHE A 193 -11.69 17.66 2.85
N TYR A 194 -11.80 16.75 1.89
CA TYR A 194 -12.47 16.96 0.60
C TYR A 194 -13.85 16.30 0.50
N HIS A 195 -14.40 15.78 1.62
CA HIS A 195 -15.64 15.01 1.62
C HIS A 195 -16.81 15.75 0.94
N LYS A 196 -16.98 17.05 1.17
CA LYS A 196 -18.04 17.86 0.54
C LYS A 196 -17.91 17.85 -0.99
N THR A 197 -16.73 18.17 -1.50
CA THR A 197 -16.43 18.16 -2.94
C THR A 197 -16.66 16.79 -3.56
N ILE A 198 -16.26 15.72 -2.85
CA ILE A 198 -16.44 14.34 -3.30
C ILE A 198 -17.94 14.00 -3.43
N LEU A 199 -18.76 14.41 -2.47
CA LEU A 199 -20.22 14.19 -2.49
C LEU A 199 -20.91 15.01 -3.57
N GLU A 200 -20.59 16.30 -3.70
CA GLU A 200 -21.16 17.21 -4.70
C GLU A 200 -20.91 16.74 -6.14
N HIS A 201 -19.70 16.23 -6.41
CA HIS A 201 -19.32 15.74 -7.74
C HIS A 201 -19.61 14.26 -7.96
N HIS A 202 -20.24 13.58 -7.01
CA HIS A 202 -20.60 12.17 -7.10
C HIS A 202 -19.46 11.26 -7.61
N LEU A 203 -18.22 11.49 -7.15
CA LEU A 203 -17.00 10.86 -7.68
C LEU A 203 -17.05 9.34 -7.65
N PHE A 204 -17.71 8.75 -6.67
CA PHE A 204 -17.82 7.30 -6.47
C PHE A 204 -19.00 6.64 -7.20
N ARG A 205 -19.84 7.41 -7.93
CA ARG A 205 -20.90 6.78 -8.74
C ARG A 205 -20.29 6.00 -9.90
N LEU A 206 -20.64 4.73 -10.02
CA LEU A 206 -20.31 3.94 -11.22
C LEU A 206 -21.04 4.49 -12.45
N PRO A 207 -20.46 4.40 -13.67
CA PRO A 207 -21.16 4.76 -14.90
C PRO A 207 -22.42 3.88 -15.01
N THR A 208 -23.58 4.52 -15.13
CA THR A 208 -24.78 3.79 -15.50
C THR A 208 -24.66 3.38 -16.97
N PHE A 209 -24.69 2.07 -17.24
CA PHE A 209 -24.85 1.59 -18.62
C PHE A 209 -26.20 2.09 -19.13
N ARG A 210 -26.19 3.11 -19.99
CA ARG A 210 -27.38 3.50 -20.75
C ARG A 210 -27.75 2.30 -21.63
N LYS A 211 -28.86 1.62 -21.34
CA LYS A 211 -29.45 0.71 -22.31
C LYS A 211 -29.73 1.59 -23.55
N THR A 212 -29.02 1.33 -24.64
CA THR A 212 -29.43 1.79 -25.97
C THR A 212 -30.76 1.09 -26.23
N GLU A 213 -31.86 1.80 -26.05
CA GLU A 213 -33.15 1.39 -26.60
C GLU A 213 -32.97 1.40 -28.10
N ALA A 214 -32.87 0.20 -28.67
CA ALA A 214 -32.95 -0.01 -30.11
C ALA A 214 -34.37 0.31 -30.52
N SER A 215 -34.56 1.44 -31.20
CA SER A 215 -35.73 1.79 -31.98
C SER A 215 -35.64 1.12 -33.34
#